data_77e0255ceab325bf19ad449168045187
#
_entry.id   77e0255ceab325bf19ad449168045187
#
_cell.length_a   1.000
_cell.length_b   1.000
_cell.length_c   1.000
_cell.angle_alpha   90.00
_cell.angle_beta   90.00
_cell.angle_gamma   90.00
#
_symmetry.space_group_name_H-M   'P 1'
#
loop_
_entity.id
_entity.type
_entity.pdbx_description
1 polymer ?
#
loop_
_entity_poly.entity_id
_entity_poly.type
_entity_poly.pdbx_seq_one_letter_code
_entity_poly.pdbx_strand_id
1 'polypeptide(L)'
;MNSESEEISFIIDLKVNTNSTEDLNQFVKEITENVIKTEDFCLEYGYYVSEDMTSVTLYEKYKNSDGATKHGQNFIEGPYFERFFNLFTLENFVVTGPASEEFKKFTSDNGFVIEYRKSVDGFIR
;
A
#
# COMPACT_ATOMS: atom_id res chain seq x y z
N MET A 1 -9.47 2.36 -22.98
CA MET A 1 -9.35 2.54 -22.17
C MET A 1 -9.81 2.22 -21.38
N ASN A 2 -9.56 2.50 -20.62
CA ASN A 2 -10.00 1.85 -19.75
C ASN A 2 -10.55 2.61 -18.74
N SER A 3 -11.43 3.53 -19.13
CA SER A 3 -12.26 4.21 -18.20
C SER A 3 -13.01 3.23 -17.33
N GLU A 4 -12.99 1.96 -17.77
CA GLU A 4 -13.70 0.94 -17.05
C GLU A 4 -12.79 0.09 -16.19
N SER A 5 -11.51 0.43 -16.08
CA SER A 5 -10.60 -0.31 -15.21
C SER A 5 -11.05 -0.19 -13.77
N GLU A 6 -11.06 -1.31 -13.07
CA GLU A 6 -11.39 -1.34 -11.66
C GLU A 6 -10.14 -1.30 -10.80
N GLU A 7 -8.97 -1.19 -11.42
CA GLU A 7 -7.70 -1.18 -10.69
C GLU A 7 -7.59 0.03 -9.80
N ILE A 8 -7.08 -0.18 -8.60
CA ILE A 8 -6.78 0.93 -7.70
C ILE A 8 -5.32 0.84 -7.25
N SER A 9 -4.71 2.00 -7.05
CA SER A 9 -3.31 2.08 -6.65
C SER A 9 -3.18 2.83 -5.34
N PHE A 10 -2.23 2.40 -4.51
CA PHE A 10 -1.85 3.08 -3.28
C PHE A 10 -0.52 3.76 -3.51
N ILE A 11 -0.41 5.02 -3.13
CA ILE A 11 0.83 5.77 -3.13
C ILE A 11 1.02 6.24 -1.70
N ILE A 12 1.98 5.65 -1.01
CA ILE A 12 2.17 5.84 0.42
C ILE A 12 3.54 6.42 0.68
N ASP A 13 3.59 7.55 1.38
CA ASP A 13 4.85 8.14 1.79
C ASP A 13 5.14 7.77 3.24
N LEU A 14 6.31 7.24 3.46
CA LEU A 14 6.77 6.74 4.75
C LEU A 14 8.08 7.40 5.15
N LYS A 15 8.23 7.62 6.44
CA LYS A 15 9.50 8.03 7.01
C LYS A 15 10.14 6.82 7.69
N VAL A 16 11.43 6.61 7.49
CA VAL A 16 12.14 5.52 8.17
C VAL A 16 12.48 5.97 9.59
N ASN A 17 12.02 5.21 10.58
CA ASN A 17 12.24 5.54 11.99
C ASN A 17 13.68 5.25 12.40
N THR A 18 14.32 6.21 13.05
CA THR A 18 15.72 6.08 13.46
C THR A 18 15.91 5.11 14.61
N ASN A 19 14.85 4.88 15.38
CA ASN A 19 14.92 3.99 16.55
C ASN A 19 14.33 2.60 16.29
N SER A 20 14.13 2.26 15.02
CA SER A 20 13.59 0.95 14.69
C SER A 20 14.60 -0.15 14.97
N THR A 21 14.10 -1.32 15.39
CA THR A 21 14.90 -2.53 15.54
C THR A 21 14.86 -3.38 14.27
N GLU A 22 14.08 -2.99 13.27
CA GLU A 22 13.98 -3.72 12.01
C GLU A 22 15.06 -3.27 11.03
N ASP A 23 15.52 -4.20 10.22
CA ASP A 23 16.40 -3.86 9.09
C ASP A 23 15.52 -3.59 7.86
N LEU A 24 15.69 -2.43 7.25
CA LEU A 24 14.87 -2.01 6.12
C LEU A 24 14.90 -3.03 4.97
N ASN A 25 16.09 -3.39 4.52
CA ASN A 25 16.22 -4.27 3.37
C ASN A 25 15.64 -5.66 3.66
N GLN A 26 15.91 -6.19 4.84
CA GLN A 26 15.42 -7.51 5.22
C GLN A 26 13.89 -7.52 5.35
N PHE A 27 13.32 -6.49 6.00
CA PHE A 27 11.87 -6.41 6.18
C PHE A 27 11.17 -6.32 4.83
N VAL A 28 11.64 -5.43 3.94
CA VAL A 28 11.04 -5.24 2.63
C VAL A 28 11.09 -6.54 1.83
N LYS A 29 12.19 -7.27 1.89
CA LYS A 29 12.31 -8.54 1.20
C LYS A 29 11.28 -9.54 1.71
N GLU A 30 11.13 -9.67 3.02
CA GLU A 30 10.21 -10.64 3.61
C GLU A 30 8.75 -10.33 3.27
N ILE A 31 8.33 -9.07 3.45
CA ILE A 31 6.94 -8.72 3.19
C ILE A 31 6.62 -8.82 1.70
N THR A 32 7.55 -8.45 0.83
CA THR A 32 7.36 -8.55 -0.61
C THR A 32 7.21 -10.01 -1.04
N GLU A 33 8.05 -10.90 -0.54
CA GLU A 33 7.94 -12.32 -0.84
C GLU A 33 6.60 -12.89 -0.36
N ASN A 34 6.13 -12.44 0.79
CA ASN A 34 4.84 -12.88 1.31
C ASN A 34 3.69 -12.41 0.42
N VAL A 35 3.70 -11.15 0.00
CA VAL A 35 2.65 -10.61 -0.86
C VAL A 35 2.61 -11.34 -2.21
N ILE A 36 3.76 -11.54 -2.84
CA ILE A 36 3.79 -12.19 -4.15
C ILE A 36 3.31 -13.64 -4.09
N LYS A 37 3.52 -14.30 -2.95
CA LYS A 37 3.09 -15.69 -2.78
C LYS A 37 1.61 -15.82 -2.47
N THR A 38 1.04 -14.88 -1.74
CA THR A 38 -0.27 -15.08 -1.13
C THR A 38 -1.37 -14.19 -1.71
N GLU A 39 -1.02 -13.17 -2.51
CA GLU A 39 -1.99 -12.19 -3.01
C GLU A 39 -1.90 -12.04 -4.52
N ASP A 40 -2.54 -12.97 -5.24
CA ASP A 40 -2.55 -12.93 -6.71
C ASP A 40 -3.35 -11.74 -7.27
N PHE A 41 -4.15 -11.09 -6.43
CA PHE A 41 -4.91 -9.89 -6.78
C PHE A 41 -4.07 -8.62 -6.65
N CYS A 42 -2.86 -8.70 -6.13
CA CYS A 42 -1.91 -7.59 -6.07
C CYS A 42 -1.09 -7.61 -7.36
N LEU A 43 -1.17 -6.52 -8.15
CA LEU A 43 -0.54 -6.44 -9.46
C LEU A 43 0.84 -5.80 -9.42
N GLU A 44 1.05 -4.88 -8.48
CA GLU A 44 2.34 -4.21 -8.29
C GLU A 44 2.53 -3.97 -6.81
N TYR A 45 3.77 -4.09 -6.34
CA TYR A 45 4.10 -3.89 -4.94
C TYR A 45 5.59 -3.56 -4.85
N GLY A 46 5.93 -2.35 -4.42
CA GLY A 46 7.33 -1.97 -4.39
C GLY A 46 7.63 -0.82 -3.43
N TYR A 47 8.79 -0.88 -2.82
CA TYR A 47 9.31 0.12 -1.90
C TYR A 47 10.49 0.84 -2.57
N TYR A 48 10.44 2.15 -2.60
CA TYR A 48 11.46 2.99 -3.24
C TYR A 48 12.03 3.93 -2.19
N VAL A 49 13.33 3.80 -1.91
CA VAL A 49 13.97 4.54 -0.81
C VAL A 49 14.79 5.70 -1.36
N SER A 50 14.80 6.81 -0.61
CA SER A 50 15.62 7.97 -0.92
C SER A 50 17.12 7.64 -0.77
N GLU A 51 17.98 8.46 -1.39
CA GLU A 51 19.43 8.20 -1.33
C GLU A 51 19.97 8.20 0.10
N ASP A 52 19.42 9.06 0.95
CA ASP A 52 19.84 9.12 2.37
C ASP A 52 19.13 8.09 3.24
N MET A 53 18.30 7.23 2.66
CA MET A 53 17.60 6.14 3.36
C MET A 53 16.60 6.60 4.42
N THR A 54 16.13 7.83 4.36
CA THR A 54 15.21 8.37 5.38
C THR A 54 13.76 8.37 4.96
N SER A 55 13.48 8.31 3.66
CA SER A 55 12.12 8.39 3.13
C SER A 55 11.86 7.23 2.16
N VAL A 56 10.66 6.70 2.22
CA VAL A 56 10.26 5.59 1.35
C VAL A 56 8.93 5.92 0.71
N THR A 57 8.81 5.65 -0.60
CA THR A 57 7.51 5.60 -1.26
C THR A 57 7.16 4.14 -1.47
N LEU A 58 6.02 3.73 -0.93
CA LEU A 58 5.48 2.40 -1.16
C LEU A 58 4.37 2.53 -2.20
N TYR A 59 4.51 1.80 -3.30
CA TYR A 59 3.53 1.80 -4.37
C TYR A 59 2.91 0.42 -4.47
N GLU A 60 1.57 0.37 -4.49
CA GLU A 60 0.82 -0.89 -4.57
C GLU A 60 -0.29 -0.73 -5.58
N LYS A 61 -0.60 -1.79 -6.32
CA LYS A 61 -1.72 -1.79 -7.24
C LYS A 61 -2.50 -3.09 -7.10
N TYR A 62 -3.83 -2.98 -7.08
CA TYR A 62 -4.73 -4.11 -6.91
C TYR A 62 -5.72 -4.17 -8.08
N LYS A 63 -6.16 -5.39 -8.41
CA LYS A 63 -7.11 -5.62 -9.50
C LYS A 63 -8.39 -4.82 -9.32
N ASN A 64 -8.82 -4.65 -8.08
CA ASN A 64 -10.06 -3.96 -7.73
C ASN A 64 -10.09 -3.67 -6.23
N SER A 65 -11.16 -3.02 -5.78
CA SER A 65 -11.33 -2.68 -4.37
C SER A 65 -11.43 -3.90 -3.46
N ASP A 66 -12.03 -4.99 -3.95
CA ASP A 66 -12.13 -6.22 -3.14
C ASP A 66 -10.75 -6.78 -2.84
N GLY A 67 -9.86 -6.79 -3.83
CA GLY A 67 -8.48 -7.22 -3.63
C GLY A 67 -7.73 -6.33 -2.66
N ALA A 68 -7.92 -5.02 -2.77
CA ALA A 68 -7.29 -4.06 -1.86
C ALA A 68 -7.77 -4.24 -0.43
N THR A 69 -9.07 -4.49 -0.24
CA THR A 69 -9.63 -4.76 1.09
C THR A 69 -9.01 -6.04 1.68
N LYS A 70 -8.91 -7.09 0.86
CA LYS A 70 -8.33 -8.34 1.30
C LYS A 70 -6.87 -8.17 1.72
N HIS A 71 -6.10 -7.38 0.94
CA HIS A 71 -4.73 -7.04 1.33
C HIS A 71 -4.70 -6.34 2.68
N GLY A 72 -5.56 -5.35 2.87
CA GLY A 72 -5.63 -4.61 4.13
C GLY A 72 -5.95 -5.51 5.31
N GLN A 73 -6.89 -6.43 5.14
CA GLN A 73 -7.22 -7.40 6.18
C GLN A 73 -6.04 -8.30 6.51
N ASN A 74 -5.36 -8.81 5.49
CA ASN A 74 -4.18 -9.67 5.69
C ASN A 74 -3.08 -8.92 6.41
N PHE A 75 -2.85 -7.66 6.05
CA PHE A 75 -1.81 -6.84 6.66
C PHE A 75 -2.11 -6.57 8.13
N ILE A 76 -3.33 -6.13 8.44
CA ILE A 76 -3.73 -5.77 9.80
C ILE A 76 -3.69 -6.98 10.73
N GLU A 77 -4.12 -8.15 10.23
CA GLU A 77 -4.20 -9.37 11.03
C GLU A 77 -2.94 -10.20 11.04
N GLY A 78 -2.00 -9.89 10.16
CA GLY A 78 -0.81 -10.70 9.96
C GLY A 78 0.39 -10.26 10.78
N PRO A 79 1.53 -10.94 10.58
CA PRO A 79 2.72 -10.71 11.39
C PRO A 79 3.52 -9.46 11.00
N TYR A 80 3.17 -8.78 9.91
CA TYR A 80 3.96 -7.67 9.42
C TYR A 80 3.49 -6.30 9.92
N PHE A 81 2.28 -6.21 10.49
CA PHE A 81 1.70 -4.93 10.90
C PHE A 81 2.57 -4.21 11.94
N GLU A 82 2.89 -4.86 13.04
CA GLU A 82 3.72 -4.25 14.08
C GLU A 82 5.12 -3.93 13.59
N ARG A 83 5.72 -4.83 12.83
CA ARG A 83 7.06 -4.62 12.27
C ARG A 83 7.09 -3.44 11.32
N PHE A 84 6.05 -3.29 10.50
CA PHE A 84 5.93 -2.18 9.55
C PHE A 84 5.93 -0.84 10.30
N PHE A 85 5.11 -0.71 11.34
CA PHE A 85 5.02 0.54 12.09
C PHE A 85 6.15 0.73 13.11
N ASN A 86 6.94 -0.28 13.38
CA ASN A 86 8.21 -0.13 14.08
C ASN A 86 9.24 0.53 13.17
N LEU A 87 9.25 0.12 11.89
CA LEU A 87 10.21 0.61 10.91
C LEU A 87 9.81 1.96 10.32
N PHE A 88 8.52 2.18 10.08
CA PHE A 88 8.03 3.34 9.36
C PHE A 88 7.03 4.18 10.14
N THR A 89 7.07 5.50 9.86
CA THR A 89 5.98 6.40 10.21
C THR A 89 5.24 6.75 8.92
N LEU A 90 3.93 6.58 8.92
CA LEU A 90 3.09 6.90 7.77
C LEU A 90 2.90 8.41 7.70
N GLU A 91 3.31 9.02 6.58
CA GLU A 91 3.22 10.46 6.40
C GLU A 91 2.09 10.87 5.47
N ASN A 92 1.86 10.10 4.41
CA ASN A 92 0.80 10.43 3.47
C ASN A 92 0.31 9.15 2.78
N PHE A 93 -0.99 9.09 2.50
CA PHE A 93 -1.58 7.92 1.88
C PHE A 93 -2.62 8.38 0.86
N VAL A 94 -2.33 8.15 -0.42
CA VAL A 94 -3.22 8.49 -1.53
C VAL A 94 -3.65 7.20 -2.22
N VAL A 95 -4.93 7.10 -2.53
CA VAL A 95 -5.47 6.00 -3.33
C VAL A 95 -6.04 6.59 -4.61
N THR A 96 -5.61 6.06 -5.75
CA THR A 96 -6.10 6.48 -7.06
C THR A 96 -6.94 5.38 -7.67
N GLY A 97 -7.96 5.77 -8.43
CA GLY A 97 -8.84 4.84 -9.12
C GLY A 97 -10.22 4.75 -8.46
N PRO A 98 -11.08 3.85 -8.97
CA PRO A 98 -12.50 3.80 -8.54
C PRO A 98 -12.69 2.98 -7.26
N ALA A 99 -12.22 3.53 -6.14
CA ALA A 99 -12.36 2.87 -4.83
C ALA A 99 -13.83 2.73 -4.44
N SER A 100 -14.23 1.53 -4.00
CA SER A 100 -15.60 1.25 -3.59
C SER A 100 -15.92 1.88 -2.23
N GLU A 101 -17.22 2.05 -1.95
CA GLU A 101 -17.64 2.54 -0.65
C GLU A 101 -17.26 1.56 0.46
N GLU A 102 -17.32 0.26 0.17
CA GLU A 102 -16.92 -0.77 1.13
C GLU A 102 -15.44 -0.66 1.50
N PHE A 103 -14.59 -0.43 0.51
CA PHE A 103 -13.15 -0.24 0.76
C PHE A 103 -12.90 1.01 1.61
N LYS A 104 -13.56 2.11 1.26
CA LYS A 104 -13.42 3.37 2.00
C LYS A 104 -13.87 3.20 3.45
N LYS A 105 -14.98 2.48 3.67
CA LYS A 105 -15.47 2.21 5.01
C LYS A 105 -14.48 1.34 5.79
N PHE A 106 -13.97 0.29 5.16
CA PHE A 106 -12.99 -0.59 5.78
C PHE A 106 -11.76 0.20 6.26
N THR A 107 -11.20 1.04 5.42
CA THR A 107 -9.99 1.81 5.77
C THR A 107 -10.29 2.83 6.86
N SER A 108 -11.43 3.50 6.79
CA SER A 108 -11.83 4.47 7.80
C SER A 108 -12.07 3.79 9.15
N ASP A 109 -12.75 2.64 9.15
CA ASP A 109 -13.01 1.89 10.38
C ASP A 109 -11.72 1.42 11.05
N ASN A 110 -10.66 1.23 10.27
CA ASN A 110 -9.37 0.80 10.79
C ASN A 110 -8.40 1.96 11.04
N GLY A 111 -8.90 3.20 10.97
CA GLY A 111 -8.12 4.37 11.37
C GLY A 111 -7.16 4.91 10.33
N PHE A 112 -7.25 4.48 9.08
CA PHE A 112 -6.38 5.00 8.03
C PHE A 112 -6.97 6.29 7.47
N VAL A 113 -6.14 7.32 7.35
CA VAL A 113 -6.52 8.60 6.75
C VAL A 113 -6.00 8.58 5.31
N ILE A 114 -6.92 8.51 4.36
CA ILE A 114 -6.57 8.36 2.95
C ILE A 114 -7.20 9.47 2.13
N GLU A 115 -6.44 10.00 1.19
CA GLU A 115 -6.98 10.91 0.19
C GLU A 115 -7.30 10.09 -1.07
N TYR A 116 -8.56 10.10 -1.50
CA TYR A 116 -9.00 9.36 -2.66
C TYR A 116 -9.06 10.28 -3.87
N ARG A 117 -8.45 9.85 -4.98
CA ARG A 117 -8.39 10.65 -6.22
C ARG A 117 -8.84 9.78 -7.39
N LYS A 118 -9.84 10.25 -8.13
CA LYS A 118 -10.35 9.52 -9.30
C LYS A 118 -9.63 9.96 -10.55
N SER A 119 -9.63 9.10 -11.57
CA SER A 119 -9.06 9.45 -12.86
C SER A 119 -9.87 10.56 -13.53
N VAL A 120 -9.17 11.53 -14.09
CA VAL A 120 -9.77 12.56 -14.94
C VAL A 120 -9.54 12.20 -16.39
N ASP A 121 -8.28 11.82 -16.72
CA ASP A 121 -7.89 11.41 -18.07
C ASP A 121 -6.52 10.76 -17.97
N GLY A 122 -6.19 9.90 -18.90
CA GLY A 122 -4.91 9.22 -18.94
C GLY A 122 -5.04 7.92 -19.71
N PHE A 123 -3.94 7.20 -19.83
CA PHE A 123 -3.99 5.88 -20.44
C PHE A 123 -2.97 4.94 -19.80
N ILE A 124 -3.22 3.64 -19.98
CA ILE A 124 -2.28 2.59 -19.61
C ILE A 124 -1.93 1.87 -20.89
N ARG A 125 -0.65 1.74 -21.18
CA ARG A 125 -0.20 1.13 -22.44
C ARG A 125 0.04 -0.37 -22.28
#